data_b18767c3e11f103d3fae32274858e2df
#
_entry.id   b18767c3e11f103d3fae32274858e2df
#
_cell.length_a   1.000
_cell.length_b   1.000
_cell.length_c   1.000
_cell.angle_alpha   90.00
_cell.angle_beta   90.00
_cell.angle_gamma   90.00
#
_symmetry.space_group_name_H-M   'P 1'
#
loop_
_entity.id
_entity.type
_entity.pdbx_description
1 polymer ?
#
loop_
_entity_poly.entity_id
_entity_poly.type
_entity_poly.pdbx_seq_one_letter_code
_entity_poly.pdbx_strand_id
1 'polypeptide(L)' 'MEEKVLEILKNLFELEAVDESCSQENCEKWDSMAHLNLIVELESEFGVSFEPEEIGEMQSYKKVIEILKKK' A
#
# COMPACT_ATOMS: atom_id res chain seq x y z
N MET A 1 -7.60 -0.86 -10.61
CA MET A 1 -7.13 -0.41 -9.28
C MET A 1 -6.24 -1.43 -8.59
N GLU A 2 -6.69 -2.68 -8.48
CA GLU A 2 -5.95 -3.70 -7.77
C GLU A 2 -4.59 -4.00 -8.39
N GLU A 3 -4.53 -4.11 -9.70
CA GLU A 3 -3.27 -4.33 -10.41
C GLU A 3 -2.30 -3.17 -10.20
N LYS A 4 -2.83 -1.95 -10.16
CA LYS A 4 -2.00 -0.76 -9.96
C LYS A 4 -1.40 -0.75 -8.57
N VAL A 5 -2.17 -1.14 -7.56
CA VAL A 5 -1.66 -1.23 -6.19
C VAL A 5 -0.57 -2.28 -6.09
N LEU A 6 -0.78 -3.45 -6.69
CA LEU A 6 0.25 -4.50 -6.70
C LEU A 6 1.52 -4.03 -7.38
N GLU A 7 1.39 -3.29 -8.49
CA GLU A 7 2.54 -2.75 -9.20
C GLU A 7 3.30 -1.74 -8.34
N ILE A 8 2.58 -0.88 -7.63
CA ILE A 8 3.19 0.09 -6.73
C ILE A 8 3.95 -0.61 -5.62
N LEU A 9 3.35 -1.62 -5.01
CA LEU A 9 4.01 -2.39 -3.96
C LEU A 9 5.27 -3.07 -4.48
N LYS A 10 5.18 -3.68 -5.64
CA LYS A 10 6.30 -4.38 -6.25
C LYS A 10 7.48 -3.44 -6.51
N ASN A 11 7.19 -2.28 -7.08
CA ASN A 11 8.23 -1.32 -7.41
C ASN A 11 8.80 -0.64 -6.16
N LEU A 12 7.94 -0.25 -5.24
CA LEU A 12 8.35 0.49 -4.05
C LEU A 12 9.19 -0.37 -3.10
N PHE A 13 8.81 -1.63 -2.94
CA PHE A 13 9.51 -2.54 -2.05
C PHE A 13 10.52 -3.43 -2.76
N GLU A 14 10.72 -3.20 -4.06
CA GLU A 14 11.70 -3.95 -4.87
C GLU A 14 11.49 -5.46 -4.80
N LEU A 15 10.24 -5.90 -4.90
CA LEU A 15 9.89 -7.30 -4.84
C LEU A 15 9.91 -7.92 -6.22
N GLU A 16 10.33 -9.18 -6.31
CA GLU A 16 10.29 -9.91 -7.57
C GLU A 16 8.87 -10.27 -7.95
N ALA A 17 8.05 -10.54 -6.93
CA ALA A 17 6.65 -10.86 -7.11
C ALA A 17 5.86 -10.36 -5.92
N VAL A 18 4.62 -10.00 -6.14
CA VAL A 18 3.74 -9.54 -5.07
C VAL A 18 2.35 -10.08 -5.35
N ASP A 19 1.65 -10.46 -4.30
CA ASP A 19 0.28 -10.95 -4.42
C ASP A 19 -0.60 -10.37 -3.31
N GLU A 20 -1.83 -10.85 -3.26
CA GLU A 20 -2.84 -10.34 -2.33
C GLU A 20 -2.53 -10.61 -0.86
N SER A 21 -1.57 -11.47 -0.58
CA SER A 21 -1.18 -11.78 0.80
C SER A 21 -0.11 -10.84 1.35
N CYS A 22 0.37 -9.91 0.55
CA CYS A 22 1.42 -8.98 0.96
C CYS A 22 0.97 -8.10 2.12
N SER A 23 1.81 -8.02 3.16
CA SER A 23 1.53 -7.22 4.35
C SER A 23 2.84 -6.81 5.01
N GLN A 24 2.77 -5.87 5.94
CA GLN A 24 3.95 -5.47 6.72
C GLN A 24 4.51 -6.64 7.50
N GLU A 25 3.65 -7.56 7.90
CA GLU A 25 4.04 -8.71 8.69
C GLU A 25 4.93 -9.69 7.93
N ASN A 26 4.67 -9.87 6.63
CA ASN A 26 5.40 -10.84 5.83
C ASN A 26 6.36 -10.22 4.81
N CYS A 27 6.48 -8.90 4.80
CA CYS A 27 7.37 -8.20 3.86
C CYS A 27 8.34 -7.32 4.64
N GLU A 28 9.59 -7.74 4.73
CA GLU A 28 10.62 -7.01 5.48
C GLU A 28 10.84 -5.59 4.97
N LYS A 29 10.66 -5.38 3.69
CA LYS A 29 10.88 -4.06 3.10
C LYS A 29 9.74 -3.09 3.37
N TRP A 30 8.63 -3.58 3.85
CA TRP A 30 7.49 -2.74 4.20
C TRP A 30 7.61 -2.31 5.66
N ASP A 31 8.61 -1.45 5.93
CA ASP A 31 8.81 -0.88 7.27
C ASP A 31 8.07 0.45 7.39
N SER A 32 8.26 1.13 8.50
CA SER A 32 7.55 2.39 8.77
C SER A 32 7.82 3.48 7.74
N MET A 33 9.07 3.62 7.30
CA MET A 33 9.41 4.62 6.29
C MET A 33 8.83 4.24 4.93
N ALA A 34 8.93 2.98 4.56
CA ALA A 34 8.38 2.51 3.30
C ALA A 34 6.87 2.65 3.30
N HIS A 35 6.23 2.47 4.46
CA HIS A 35 4.79 2.65 4.60
C HIS A 35 4.38 4.09 4.27
N LEU A 36 5.11 5.07 4.78
CA LEU A 36 4.84 6.48 4.47
C LEU A 36 5.03 6.77 2.99
N ASN A 37 6.07 6.21 2.38
CA ASN A 37 6.29 6.35 0.95
C ASN A 37 5.15 5.74 0.16
N LEU A 38 4.64 4.60 0.60
CA LEU A 38 3.50 3.94 -0.04
C LEU A 38 2.26 4.85 -0.01
N ILE A 39 2.00 5.46 1.14
CA ILE A 39 0.85 6.36 1.28
C ILE A 39 0.95 7.52 0.29
N VAL A 40 2.13 8.15 0.19
CA VAL A 40 2.34 9.26 -0.74
C VAL A 40 2.11 8.80 -2.18
N GLU A 41 2.64 7.64 -2.54
CA GLU A 41 2.46 7.10 -3.89
C GLU A 41 0.98 6.83 -4.21
N LEU A 42 0.26 6.25 -3.26
CA LEU A 42 -1.15 5.96 -3.46
C LEU A 42 -1.97 7.24 -3.61
N GLU A 43 -1.69 8.24 -2.79
CA GLU A 43 -2.39 9.52 -2.88
C GLU A 43 -2.16 10.18 -4.23
N SER A 44 -0.92 10.15 -4.70
CA SER A 44 -0.56 10.73 -5.98
C SER A 44 -1.18 9.96 -7.15
N GLU A 45 -1.11 8.64 -7.10
CA GLU A 45 -1.59 7.80 -8.20
C GLU A 45 -3.10 7.82 -8.36
N PHE A 46 -3.83 7.81 -7.26
CA PHE A 46 -5.29 7.75 -7.28
C PHE A 46 -5.99 9.09 -7.00
N GLY A 47 -5.21 10.13 -6.73
CA GLY A 47 -5.76 11.45 -6.46
C GLY A 47 -6.64 11.50 -5.23
N VAL A 48 -6.25 10.81 -4.18
CA VAL A 48 -7.02 10.74 -2.92
C VAL A 48 -6.15 11.19 -1.75
N SER A 49 -6.80 11.40 -0.61
CA SER A 49 -6.12 11.71 0.64
C SER A 49 -6.53 10.71 1.71
N PHE A 50 -5.57 10.32 2.53
CA PHE A 50 -5.83 9.36 3.62
C PHE A 50 -5.75 10.05 4.97
N GLU A 51 -6.68 9.69 5.84
CA GLU A 51 -6.67 10.16 7.22
C GLU A 51 -5.61 9.41 8.01
N PRO A 52 -5.06 9.99 9.11
CA PRO A 52 -4.08 9.28 9.92
C PRO A 52 -4.55 7.90 10.39
N GLU A 53 -5.81 7.78 10.72
CA GLU A 53 -6.40 6.51 11.14
C GLU A 53 -6.36 5.48 10.02
N GLU A 54 -6.66 5.91 8.81
CA GLU A 54 -6.63 5.04 7.65
C GLU A 54 -5.19 4.57 7.35
N ILE A 55 -4.24 5.49 7.47
CA ILE A 55 -2.83 5.17 7.24
C ILE A 55 -2.38 4.06 8.20
N GLY A 56 -2.77 4.15 9.46
CA GLY A 56 -2.43 3.13 10.44
C GLY A 56 -3.06 1.78 10.17
N GLU A 57 -4.19 1.74 9.48
CA GLU A 57 -4.88 0.50 9.14
C GLU A 57 -4.36 -0.16 7.88
N MET A 58 -3.67 0.59 7.03
CA MET A 58 -3.22 0.12 5.71
C MET A 58 -1.96 -0.74 5.78
N GLN A 59 -1.97 -1.76 6.62
CA GLN A 59 -0.81 -2.62 6.87
C GLN A 59 -0.74 -3.85 5.98
N SER A 60 -1.66 -3.98 5.04
CA SER A 60 -1.67 -5.10 4.13
C SER A 60 -2.31 -4.67 2.81
N TYR A 61 -2.05 -5.45 1.76
CA TYR A 61 -2.66 -5.19 0.47
C TYR A 61 -4.18 -5.14 0.57
N LYS A 62 -4.78 -6.09 1.29
CA LYS A 62 -6.24 -6.15 1.42
C LYS A 62 -6.80 -4.90 2.09
N LYS A 63 -6.14 -4.40 3.11
CA LYS A 63 -6.57 -3.18 3.78
C LYS A 63 -6.42 -1.96 2.89
N VAL A 64 -5.34 -1.91 2.12
CA VAL A 64 -5.14 -0.81 1.15
C VAL A 64 -6.30 -0.77 0.17
N ILE A 65 -6.65 -1.91 -0.41
CA ILE A 65 -7.75 -1.99 -1.37
C ILE A 65 -9.08 -1.62 -0.72
N GLU A 66 -9.33 -2.13 0.47
CA GLU A 66 -10.56 -1.85 1.21
C GLU A 66 -10.75 -0.35 1.43
N ILE A 67 -9.70 0.32 1.85
CA ILE A 67 -9.75 1.76 2.12
C ILE A 67 -9.88 2.56 0.82
N LEU A 68 -9.15 2.18 -0.23
CA LEU A 68 -9.25 2.83 -1.52
C LEU A 68 -10.67 2.75 -2.10
N LYS A 69 -11.36 1.64 -1.87
CA LYS A 69 -12.72 1.47 -2.35
C LYS A 69 -13.72 2.42 -1.68
N LYS A 70 -13.37 2.95 -0.53
CA LYS A 70 -14.21 3.92 0.18
C LYS A 70 -14.02 5.33 -0.34
N LYS A 71 -12.98 5.56 -1.12
CA LYS A 71 -12.66 6.85 -1.70
C LYS A 71 -13.31 6.96 -3.08
#